data_d9e1fd480f62c3fff8cf5ee4a10ef484
#
_entry.id   d9e1fd480f62c3fff8cf5ee4a10ef484
#
_cell.length_a   1.000
_cell.length_b   1.000
_cell.length_c   1.000
_cell.angle_alpha   90.00
_cell.angle_beta   90.00
_cell.angle_gamma   90.00
#
_symmetry.space_group_name_H-M   'P 1'
#
loop_
_entity.id
_entity.type
_entity.pdbx_description
1 polymer ?
#
loop_
_entity_poly.entity_id
_entity_poly.type
_entity_poly.pdbx_seq_one_letter_code
_entity_poly.pdbx_strand_id
1 'polypeptide(L)'
;EGDLYRLIMKSKLPSAEKFESWVMDEVLPTIRKTGSYQKPLTTVEQIQVIATGFLDHEERLNRLENTMTIDYAQQESIRDLVSSVVIAHLGGKESNAYKEIGKKVFAECNRDIKTYFAVNARNNIPKLRFEESMEYVRNWHPCTNTVMMIRDCNAQMSIS
;
A
#
# COMPACT_ATOMS: atom_id res chain seq x y z
N GLU A 1 -12.39 52.03 -17.17
CA GLU A 1 -11.39 51.07 -17.76
C GLU A 1 -11.47 51.08 -19.31
N GLY A 2 -12.65 51.01 -19.93
CA GLY A 2 -12.78 50.96 -21.38
C GLY A 2 -12.16 52.13 -22.12
N ASP A 3 -12.20 53.32 -21.57
CA ASP A 3 -11.60 54.51 -22.20
C ASP A 3 -10.08 54.53 -22.13
N LEU A 4 -9.50 53.94 -21.07
CA LEU A 4 -8.06 53.73 -20.96
C LEU A 4 -7.56 52.77 -22.05
N TYR A 5 -8.24 51.65 -22.28
CA TYR A 5 -7.89 50.71 -23.35
C TYR A 5 -8.02 51.36 -24.74
N ARG A 6 -9.05 52.18 -24.97
CA ARG A 6 -9.20 52.96 -26.23
C ARG A 6 -8.06 53.94 -26.44
N LEU A 7 -7.55 54.58 -25.37
CA LEU A 7 -6.42 55.50 -25.44
C LEU A 7 -5.11 54.73 -25.77
N ILE A 8 -4.89 53.57 -25.13
CA ILE A 8 -3.73 52.71 -25.39
C ILE A 8 -3.73 52.26 -26.86
N MET A 9 -4.88 51.76 -27.36
CA MET A 9 -5.03 51.29 -28.74
C MET A 9 -4.82 52.39 -29.81
N LYS A 10 -4.95 53.66 -29.46
CA LYS A 10 -4.69 54.80 -30.34
C LYS A 10 -3.28 55.39 -30.20
N SER A 11 -2.51 54.90 -29.26
CA SER A 11 -1.17 55.39 -28.98
C SER A 11 -0.16 54.74 -29.95
N LYS A 12 0.74 55.54 -30.49
CA LYS A 12 1.86 55.12 -31.37
C LYS A 12 3.14 54.80 -30.57
N LEU A 13 3.04 54.66 -29.27
CA LEU A 13 4.18 54.26 -28.46
C LEU A 13 4.51 52.76 -28.69
N PRO A 14 5.78 52.40 -28.77
CA PRO A 14 6.18 51.01 -29.01
C PRO A 14 5.60 49.99 -28.02
N SER A 15 5.35 50.41 -26.78
CA SER A 15 4.69 49.60 -25.77
C SER A 15 3.20 49.38 -26.01
N ALA A 16 2.52 50.41 -26.57
CA ALA A 16 1.11 50.35 -26.92
C ALA A 16 0.87 49.47 -28.16
N GLU A 17 1.72 49.54 -29.16
CA GLU A 17 1.68 48.70 -30.36
C GLU A 17 1.89 47.20 -29.98
N LYS A 18 2.82 46.90 -29.09
CA LYS A 18 3.01 45.54 -28.57
C LYS A 18 1.78 45.02 -27.83
N PHE A 19 1.13 45.85 -27.02
CA PHE A 19 -0.09 45.50 -26.32
C PHE A 19 -1.24 45.26 -27.30
N GLU A 20 -1.40 46.09 -28.31
CA GLU A 20 -2.42 45.95 -29.35
C GLU A 20 -2.24 44.61 -30.10
N SER A 21 -1.03 44.35 -30.62
CA SER A 21 -0.71 43.07 -31.28
C SER A 21 -1.02 41.89 -30.38
N TRP A 22 -0.59 41.89 -29.13
CA TRP A 22 -0.87 40.83 -28.22
C TRP A 22 -2.36 40.57 -27.99
N VAL A 23 -3.15 41.64 -27.82
CA VAL A 23 -4.60 41.53 -27.64
C VAL A 23 -5.27 41.01 -28.91
N MET A 24 -4.92 41.53 -30.07
CA MET A 24 -5.58 41.22 -31.34
C MET A 24 -5.16 39.89 -31.93
N ASP A 25 -3.89 39.52 -31.82
CA ASP A 25 -3.34 38.34 -32.45
C ASP A 25 -3.40 37.08 -31.54
N GLU A 26 -3.43 37.28 -30.24
CA GLU A 26 -3.38 36.18 -29.27
C GLU A 26 -4.63 36.10 -28.38
N VAL A 27 -4.94 37.15 -27.62
CA VAL A 27 -5.97 37.14 -26.59
C VAL A 27 -7.37 36.92 -27.17
N LEU A 28 -7.77 37.82 -28.09
CA LEU A 28 -9.13 37.78 -28.68
C LEU A 28 -9.38 36.51 -29.52
N PRO A 29 -8.44 36.06 -30.39
CA PRO A 29 -8.61 34.80 -31.11
C PRO A 29 -8.70 33.59 -30.19
N THR A 30 -7.92 33.57 -29.08
CA THR A 30 -7.97 32.52 -28.10
C THR A 30 -9.33 32.49 -27.39
N ILE A 31 -9.81 33.61 -26.89
CA ILE A 31 -11.13 33.72 -26.25
C ILE A 31 -12.23 33.27 -27.21
N ARG A 32 -12.16 33.65 -28.48
CA ARG A 32 -13.17 33.24 -29.49
C ARG A 32 -13.19 31.73 -29.71
N LYS A 33 -12.01 31.06 -29.66
CA LYS A 33 -11.90 29.63 -29.92
C LYS A 33 -12.23 28.79 -28.69
N THR A 34 -11.81 29.22 -27.50
CA THR A 34 -11.82 28.41 -26.26
C THR A 34 -12.79 28.93 -25.19
N GLY A 35 -13.36 30.13 -25.38
CA GLY A 35 -14.22 30.80 -24.41
C GLY A 35 -13.49 31.56 -23.29
N SER A 36 -12.17 31.40 -23.16
CA SER A 36 -11.37 32.07 -22.14
C SER A 36 -9.93 32.28 -22.61
N TYR A 37 -9.23 33.25 -22.00
CA TYR A 37 -7.79 33.43 -22.18
C TYR A 37 -7.07 33.06 -20.87
N GLN A 38 -6.17 32.09 -20.96
CA GLN A 38 -5.24 31.76 -19.90
C GLN A 38 -3.82 32.04 -20.38
N LYS A 39 -3.08 32.83 -19.60
CA LYS A 39 -1.68 33.09 -19.91
C LYS A 39 -0.93 31.75 -19.98
N PRO A 40 -0.17 31.50 -21.05
CA PRO A 40 0.67 30.30 -21.11
C PRO A 40 1.60 30.21 -19.91
N LEU A 41 1.65 29.05 -19.28
CA LEU A 41 2.57 28.81 -18.18
C LEU A 41 4.01 28.91 -18.67
N THR A 42 4.85 29.56 -17.90
CA THR A 42 6.29 29.51 -18.10
C THR A 42 6.82 28.11 -17.92
N THR A 43 7.99 27.80 -18.47
CA THR A 43 8.65 26.48 -18.29
C THR A 43 8.79 26.10 -16.80
N VAL A 44 9.09 27.07 -15.95
CA VAL A 44 9.21 26.86 -14.50
C VAL A 44 7.85 26.49 -13.88
N GLU A 45 6.79 27.22 -14.23
CA GLU A 45 5.43 26.93 -13.75
C GLU A 45 4.94 25.56 -14.25
N GLN A 46 5.27 25.18 -15.49
CA GLN A 46 4.96 23.84 -16.02
C GLN A 46 5.67 22.75 -15.23
N ILE A 47 6.96 22.93 -14.94
CA ILE A 47 7.74 21.99 -14.12
C ILE A 47 7.15 21.89 -12.70
N GLN A 48 6.74 22.99 -12.10
CA GLN A 48 6.11 22.99 -10.78
C GLN A 48 4.79 22.21 -10.77
N VAL A 49 3.93 22.40 -11.77
CA VAL A 49 2.66 21.65 -11.89
C VAL A 49 2.93 20.15 -12.03
N ILE A 50 3.90 19.78 -12.86
CA ILE A 50 4.29 18.37 -13.05
C ILE A 50 4.86 17.80 -11.74
N ALA A 51 5.78 18.49 -11.08
CA ALA A 51 6.39 18.07 -9.83
C ALA A 51 5.34 17.88 -8.72
N THR A 52 4.39 18.82 -8.59
CA THR A 52 3.29 18.70 -7.63
C THR A 52 2.41 17.48 -7.93
N GLY A 53 2.11 17.24 -9.21
CA GLY A 53 1.37 16.06 -9.64
C GLY A 53 2.08 14.74 -9.29
N PHE A 54 3.40 14.67 -9.46
CA PHE A 54 4.19 13.49 -9.06
C PHE A 54 4.13 13.24 -7.56
N LEU A 55 4.27 14.28 -6.73
CA LEU A 55 4.18 14.14 -5.27
C LEU A 55 2.80 13.64 -4.81
N ASP A 56 1.72 14.16 -5.42
CA ASP A 56 0.37 13.67 -5.13
C ASP A 56 0.19 12.19 -5.53
N HIS A 57 0.70 11.81 -6.69
CA HIS A 57 0.67 10.42 -7.13
C HIS A 57 1.47 9.50 -6.21
N GLU A 58 2.66 9.91 -5.78
CA GLU A 58 3.50 9.15 -4.86
C GLU A 58 2.80 8.96 -3.50
N GLU A 59 2.19 10.01 -2.95
CA GLU A 59 1.42 9.91 -1.71
C GLU A 59 0.23 8.95 -1.84
N ARG A 60 -0.48 9.00 -2.97
CA ARG A 60 -1.61 8.08 -3.25
C ARG A 60 -1.16 6.64 -3.40
N LEU A 61 -0.05 6.39 -4.09
CA LEU A 61 0.54 5.06 -4.22
C LEU A 61 0.96 4.52 -2.84
N ASN A 62 1.66 5.31 -2.04
CA ASN A 62 2.05 4.93 -0.69
C ASN A 62 0.84 4.59 0.20
N ARG A 63 -0.25 5.35 0.09
CA ARG A 63 -1.50 5.04 0.82
C ARG A 63 -2.10 3.71 0.36
N LEU A 64 -2.15 3.46 -0.95
CA LEU A 64 -2.66 2.21 -1.49
C LEU A 64 -1.82 1.01 -1.03
N GLU A 65 -0.50 1.08 -1.16
CA GLU A 65 0.42 0.03 -0.72
C GLU A 65 0.29 -0.28 0.78
N ASN A 66 0.17 0.76 1.61
CA ASN A 66 -0.01 0.60 3.06
C ASN A 66 -1.38 0.01 3.46
N THR A 67 -2.41 0.15 2.61
CA THR A 67 -3.74 -0.42 2.87
C THR A 67 -3.96 -1.78 2.22
N MET A 68 -3.09 -2.18 1.28
CA MET A 68 -3.19 -3.50 0.65
C MET A 68 -2.83 -4.61 1.62
N THR A 69 -3.68 -5.62 1.70
CA THR A 69 -3.40 -6.86 2.41
C THR A 69 -2.79 -7.90 1.49
N ILE A 70 -2.25 -8.98 2.07
CA ILE A 70 -1.71 -10.12 1.32
C ILE A 70 -2.75 -10.68 0.34
N ASP A 71 -2.30 -11.03 -0.87
CA ASP A 71 -3.16 -11.65 -1.88
C ASP A 71 -3.40 -13.13 -1.58
N TYR A 72 -4.27 -13.76 -2.40
CA TYR A 72 -4.65 -15.16 -2.19
C TYR A 72 -3.45 -16.11 -2.22
N ALA A 73 -2.51 -15.94 -3.14
CA ALA A 73 -1.35 -16.81 -3.23
C ALA A 73 -0.44 -16.69 -1.99
N GLN A 74 -0.27 -15.47 -1.49
CA GLN A 74 0.45 -15.20 -0.25
C GLN A 74 -0.26 -15.79 0.97
N GLN A 75 -1.59 -15.72 1.03
CA GLN A 75 -2.38 -16.34 2.10
C GLN A 75 -2.21 -17.86 2.13
N GLU A 76 -2.21 -18.50 0.95
CA GLU A 76 -1.96 -19.95 0.83
C GLU A 76 -0.53 -20.30 1.27
N SER A 77 0.47 -19.51 0.86
CA SER A 77 1.86 -19.71 1.27
C SER A 77 2.03 -19.67 2.78
N ILE A 78 1.41 -18.69 3.45
CA ILE A 78 1.43 -18.62 4.93
C ILE A 78 0.68 -19.81 5.54
N ARG A 79 -0.45 -20.21 4.98
CA ARG A 79 -1.23 -21.35 5.47
C ARG A 79 -0.42 -22.64 5.45
N ASP A 80 0.24 -22.90 4.32
CA ASP A 80 1.02 -24.10 4.12
C ASP A 80 2.26 -24.13 5.03
N LEU A 81 2.91 -22.96 5.19
CA LEU A 81 4.03 -22.83 6.10
C LEU A 81 3.61 -23.05 7.55
N VAL A 82 2.50 -22.44 8.02
CA VAL A 82 1.94 -22.67 9.36
C VAL A 82 1.65 -24.16 9.56
N SER A 83 1.05 -24.81 8.56
CA SER A 83 0.75 -26.23 8.62
C SER A 83 2.02 -27.07 8.77
N SER A 84 3.04 -26.78 7.96
CA SER A 84 4.32 -27.47 8.02
C SER A 84 5.02 -27.32 9.38
N VAL A 85 5.10 -26.08 9.88
CA VAL A 85 5.80 -25.77 11.14
C VAL A 85 5.06 -26.40 12.33
N VAL A 86 3.74 -26.23 12.40
CA VAL A 86 2.95 -26.81 13.51
C VAL A 86 2.98 -28.33 13.52
N ILE A 87 2.87 -28.96 12.34
CA ILE A 87 2.96 -30.43 12.23
C ILE A 87 4.35 -30.92 12.65
N ALA A 88 5.41 -30.21 12.28
CA ALA A 88 6.77 -30.57 12.70
C ALA A 88 6.91 -30.52 14.23
N HIS A 89 6.41 -29.48 14.90
CA HIS A 89 6.43 -29.40 16.37
C HIS A 89 5.60 -30.47 17.05
N LEU A 90 4.50 -30.93 16.45
CA LEU A 90 3.66 -32.00 16.98
C LEU A 90 4.30 -33.40 16.84
N GLY A 91 5.37 -33.52 16.03
CA GLY A 91 6.01 -34.81 15.76
C GLY A 91 5.43 -35.55 14.54
N GLY A 92 4.74 -34.84 13.65
CA GLY A 92 4.13 -35.38 12.43
C GLY A 92 2.62 -35.62 12.55
N LYS A 93 1.97 -35.88 11.40
CA LYS A 93 0.50 -36.08 11.33
C LYS A 93 0.02 -37.34 12.04
N GLU A 94 0.88 -38.33 12.17
CA GLU A 94 0.55 -39.63 12.83
C GLU A 94 0.79 -39.60 14.33
N SER A 95 1.41 -38.56 14.87
CA SER A 95 1.69 -38.43 16.29
C SER A 95 0.41 -38.35 17.14
N ASN A 96 0.51 -38.79 18.38
CA ASN A 96 -0.60 -38.70 19.34
C ASN A 96 -0.94 -37.23 19.64
N ALA A 97 0.09 -36.41 19.80
CA ALA A 97 -0.09 -34.97 19.99
C ALA A 97 -0.86 -34.29 18.83
N TYR A 98 -0.64 -34.71 17.58
CA TYR A 98 -1.42 -34.17 16.46
C TYR A 98 -2.91 -34.52 16.58
N LYS A 99 -3.23 -35.78 16.95
CA LYS A 99 -4.61 -36.28 17.07
C LYS A 99 -5.35 -35.62 18.25
N GLU A 100 -4.69 -35.44 19.38
CA GLU A 100 -5.32 -34.96 20.61
C GLU A 100 -5.33 -33.43 20.73
N ILE A 101 -4.18 -32.80 20.52
CA ILE A 101 -4.01 -31.35 20.78
C ILE A 101 -3.67 -30.51 19.55
N GLY A 102 -3.61 -31.11 18.35
CA GLY A 102 -3.25 -30.41 17.13
C GLY A 102 -4.06 -29.13 16.90
N LYS A 103 -5.39 -29.17 17.06
CA LYS A 103 -6.27 -28.00 16.94
C LYS A 103 -5.86 -26.86 17.87
N LYS A 104 -5.43 -27.18 19.11
CA LYS A 104 -5.00 -26.20 20.11
C LYS A 104 -3.70 -25.52 19.68
N VAL A 105 -2.73 -26.30 19.18
CA VAL A 105 -1.43 -25.77 18.72
C VAL A 105 -1.59 -24.91 17.46
N PHE A 106 -2.43 -25.31 16.52
CA PHE A 106 -2.80 -24.47 15.37
C PHE A 106 -3.47 -23.15 15.80
N ALA A 107 -4.38 -23.21 16.78
CA ALA A 107 -5.04 -22.02 17.30
C ALA A 107 -4.05 -21.07 18.00
N GLU A 108 -3.08 -21.62 18.74
CA GLU A 108 -2.00 -20.86 19.39
C GLU A 108 -1.15 -20.12 18.35
N CYS A 109 -0.63 -20.84 17.36
CA CYS A 109 0.17 -20.23 16.28
C CYS A 109 -0.60 -19.12 15.56
N ASN A 110 -1.86 -19.37 15.19
CA ASN A 110 -2.68 -18.34 14.53
C ASN A 110 -2.98 -17.13 15.43
N ARG A 111 -3.14 -17.33 16.74
CA ARG A 111 -3.32 -16.25 17.71
C ARG A 111 -2.05 -15.40 17.80
N ASP A 112 -0.89 -16.05 17.90
CA ASP A 112 0.39 -15.37 18.04
C ASP A 112 0.72 -14.54 16.79
N ILE A 113 0.47 -15.09 15.60
CA ILE A 113 0.57 -14.33 14.33
C ILE A 113 -0.34 -13.10 14.37
N LYS A 114 -1.61 -13.25 14.71
CA LYS A 114 -2.56 -12.13 14.77
C LYS A 114 -2.14 -11.06 15.78
N THR A 115 -1.62 -11.47 16.90
CA THR A 115 -1.15 -10.56 17.96
C THR A 115 0.09 -9.79 17.50
N TYR A 116 1.08 -10.48 16.91
CA TYR A 116 2.31 -9.84 16.44
C TYR A 116 2.06 -8.82 15.31
N PHE A 117 1.20 -9.17 14.37
CA PHE A 117 0.86 -8.28 13.25
C PHE A 117 -0.25 -7.28 13.57
N ALA A 118 -0.85 -7.33 14.77
CA ALA A 118 -1.97 -6.49 15.21
C ALA A 118 -3.18 -6.55 14.25
N VAL A 119 -3.53 -7.76 13.76
CA VAL A 119 -4.62 -7.97 12.80
C VAL A 119 -5.72 -8.87 13.37
N ASN A 120 -6.95 -8.68 12.93
CA ASN A 120 -8.09 -9.51 13.33
C ASN A 120 -8.07 -10.90 12.69
N ALA A 121 -7.53 -10.98 11.48
CA ALA A 121 -7.39 -12.22 10.73
C ALA A 121 -6.03 -12.25 10.02
N ARG A 122 -5.46 -13.43 9.85
CA ARG A 122 -4.19 -13.63 9.15
C ARG A 122 -4.20 -13.06 7.72
N ASN A 123 -5.35 -13.11 7.05
CA ASN A 123 -5.54 -12.58 5.71
C ASN A 123 -5.44 -11.04 5.64
N ASN A 124 -5.51 -10.36 6.78
CA ASN A 124 -5.40 -8.89 6.88
C ASN A 124 -3.96 -8.41 7.14
N ILE A 125 -2.98 -9.29 7.08
CA ILE A 125 -1.57 -8.88 7.16
C ILE A 125 -1.27 -7.92 6.00
N PRO A 126 -0.65 -6.76 6.25
CA PRO A 126 -0.26 -5.83 5.19
C PRO A 126 0.66 -6.51 4.18
N LYS A 127 0.45 -6.26 2.89
CA LYS A 127 1.24 -6.87 1.80
C LYS A 127 2.74 -6.61 1.95
N LEU A 128 3.10 -5.43 2.40
CA LEU A 128 4.50 -5.03 2.66
C LEU A 128 5.18 -5.88 3.75
N ARG A 129 4.39 -6.49 4.66
CA ARG A 129 4.90 -7.33 5.75
C ARG A 129 4.84 -8.82 5.44
N PHE A 130 4.62 -9.21 4.19
CA PHE A 130 4.50 -10.62 3.82
C PHE A 130 5.76 -11.42 4.14
N GLU A 131 6.94 -10.95 3.72
CA GLU A 131 8.21 -11.64 4.00
C GLU A 131 8.49 -11.75 5.50
N GLU A 132 8.22 -10.70 6.25
CA GLU A 132 8.31 -10.70 7.72
C GLU A 132 7.37 -11.76 8.32
N SER A 133 6.17 -11.94 7.75
CA SER A 133 5.23 -12.95 8.21
C SER A 133 5.73 -14.38 7.95
N MET A 134 6.36 -14.61 6.82
CA MET A 134 6.97 -15.89 6.49
C MET A 134 8.15 -16.20 7.44
N GLU A 135 8.97 -15.20 7.74
CA GLU A 135 10.08 -15.33 8.69
C GLU A 135 9.56 -15.61 10.11
N TYR A 136 8.56 -14.84 10.55
CA TYR A 136 7.93 -15.05 11.85
C TYR A 136 7.42 -16.50 12.01
N VAL A 137 6.70 -17.02 11.02
CA VAL A 137 6.16 -18.39 11.07
C VAL A 137 7.27 -19.45 11.06
N ARG A 138 8.35 -19.25 10.27
CA ARG A 138 9.50 -20.20 10.27
C ARG A 138 10.16 -20.30 11.63
N ASN A 139 10.22 -19.21 12.38
CA ASN A 139 10.85 -19.13 13.69
C ASN A 139 9.86 -19.30 14.85
N TRP A 140 8.58 -19.57 14.54
CA TRP A 140 7.57 -19.74 15.58
C TRP A 140 7.78 -21.04 16.36
N HIS A 141 7.62 -20.98 17.68
CA HIS A 141 7.67 -22.12 18.60
C HIS A 141 6.47 -22.05 19.54
N PRO A 142 5.87 -23.21 19.88
CA PRO A 142 4.82 -23.27 20.90
C PRO A 142 5.32 -22.75 22.24
N CYS A 143 4.42 -22.22 23.08
CA CYS A 143 4.79 -21.82 24.43
C CYS A 143 5.22 -23.04 25.27
N THR A 144 5.97 -22.81 26.34
CA THR A 144 6.54 -23.86 27.20
C THR A 144 5.47 -24.87 27.65
N ASN A 145 4.28 -24.39 28.06
CA ASN A 145 3.20 -25.27 28.49
C ASN A 145 2.75 -26.19 27.35
N THR A 146 2.62 -25.67 26.14
CA THR A 146 2.22 -26.44 24.96
C THR A 146 3.29 -27.47 24.57
N VAL A 147 4.58 -27.08 24.65
CA VAL A 147 5.71 -28.02 24.44
C VAL A 147 5.65 -29.21 25.41
N MET A 148 5.41 -28.94 26.69
CA MET A 148 5.26 -30.02 27.68
C MET A 148 4.06 -30.94 27.38
N MET A 149 2.92 -30.35 27.02
CA MET A 149 1.74 -31.16 26.61
C MET A 149 2.02 -32.03 25.38
N ILE A 150 2.72 -31.49 24.36
CA ILE A 150 3.10 -32.25 23.16
C ILE A 150 3.97 -33.46 23.57
N ARG A 151 4.95 -33.22 24.44
CA ARG A 151 5.83 -34.27 24.96
C ARG A 151 5.05 -35.37 25.70
N ASP A 152 4.15 -34.97 26.59
CA ASP A 152 3.35 -35.89 27.38
C ASP A 152 2.41 -36.77 26.51
N CYS A 153 1.72 -36.13 25.53
CA CYS A 153 0.88 -36.87 24.58
C CYS A 153 1.69 -37.89 23.76
N ASN A 154 2.88 -37.52 23.31
CA ASN A 154 3.71 -38.41 22.50
C ASN A 154 4.41 -39.49 23.35
N ALA A 155 4.69 -39.26 24.64
CA ALA A 155 5.27 -40.24 25.55
C ALA A 155 4.31 -41.39 25.88
N GLN A 156 3.00 -41.16 25.90
CA GLN A 156 1.97 -42.17 26.15
C GLN A 156 1.93 -43.26 25.07
N MET A 157 2.47 -43.04 23.87
CA MET A 157 2.60 -44.09 22.84
C MET A 157 3.65 -45.16 23.13
N SER A 158 4.53 -44.94 24.10
CA SER A 158 5.65 -45.87 24.40
C SER A 158 5.25 -47.01 25.37
N ILE A 159 3.99 -47.06 25.82
CA ILE A 159 3.55 -47.97 26.88
C ILE A 159 2.43 -48.95 26.41
N SER A 160 2.05 -48.90 25.13
CA SER A 160 1.06 -49.81 24.52
C SER A 160 1.72 -50.77 23.52
#